data_b896d9bfaf7c78c4e23f0594443c1b02
#
_entry.id   b896d9bfaf7c78c4e23f0594443c1b02
#
_cell.length_a   1.000
_cell.length_b   1.000
_cell.length_c   1.000
_cell.angle_alpha   90.00
_cell.angle_beta   90.00
_cell.angle_gamma   90.00
#
_symmetry.space_group_name_H-M   'P 1'
#
loop_
_entity.id
_entity.type
_entity.pdbx_description
1 polymer ?
#
loop_
_entity_poly.entity_id
_entity_poly.type
_entity_poly.pdbx_seq_one_letter_code
_entity_poly.pdbx_strand_id
1 'polypeptide(L)'
;MTDNLFNRTELLLGSEAMERIRSKRVIIFGLGGVGSWCAECLVREGIEHLTLVDSDVVCVTNCNRQLMATTKTIGQPKVEALRTRLLEINPQADIIALQKNYSEETASDFSIETYDYVIDAIDSLKDKISLIIRTLSNSPLKGENQRSATEVEANSLPLREGWGGSFFSSMGAALRIDPTKVRVSEFWKVKGDPLAAAMRSAMRKHKMFPARKFLCVHSEEQPLPNLGTALQDGSQTFNKTRTNGSLAHITAIFGMTLAGLVIQDINKQS
;
A
#
# COMPACT_ATOMS: atom_id res chain seq x y z
N MET A 1 -4.06 35.42 -11.48
CA MET A 1 -3.31 34.45 -10.66
C MET A 1 -4.04 33.11 -10.79
N THR A 2 -3.44 32.16 -11.41
CA THR A 2 -3.99 30.80 -11.42
C THR A 2 -3.86 30.27 -9.99
N ASP A 3 -4.99 30.02 -9.33
CA ASP A 3 -5.01 29.44 -7.99
C ASP A 3 -4.26 28.10 -8.02
N ASN A 4 -3.10 28.05 -7.34
CA ASN A 4 -2.30 26.83 -7.23
C ASN A 4 -2.92 25.95 -6.15
N LEU A 5 -3.51 24.80 -6.53
CA LEU A 5 -4.12 23.83 -5.63
C LEU A 5 -3.17 23.39 -4.51
N PHE A 6 -1.87 23.39 -4.77
CA PHE A 6 -0.82 22.88 -3.87
C PHE A 6 0.01 23.98 -3.23
N ASN A 7 -0.46 25.24 -3.24
CA ASN A 7 0.32 26.38 -2.74
C ASN A 7 0.85 26.16 -1.32
N ARG A 8 0.06 25.58 -0.42
CA ARG A 8 0.51 25.33 0.96
C ARG A 8 1.59 24.25 1.06
N THR A 9 1.52 23.23 0.22
CA THR A 9 2.56 22.19 0.12
C THR A 9 3.84 22.79 -0.46
N GLU A 10 3.72 23.62 -1.50
CA GLU A 10 4.84 24.29 -2.13
C GLU A 10 5.53 25.31 -1.19
N LEU A 11 4.76 26.04 -0.38
CA LEU A 11 5.32 26.94 0.64
C LEU A 11 6.15 26.18 1.69
N LEU A 12 5.80 24.94 1.98
CA LEU A 12 6.52 24.12 2.95
C LEU A 12 7.74 23.41 2.36
N LEU A 13 7.61 22.87 1.14
CA LEU A 13 8.61 21.98 0.55
C LEU A 13 9.46 22.63 -0.54
N GLY A 14 9.01 23.76 -1.09
CA GLY A 14 9.63 24.47 -2.22
C GLY A 14 9.18 23.92 -3.58
N SER A 15 9.40 24.71 -4.63
CA SER A 15 8.99 24.39 -6.00
C SER A 15 9.70 23.18 -6.58
N GLU A 16 11.00 23.00 -6.33
CA GLU A 16 11.76 21.85 -6.79
C GLU A 16 11.23 20.52 -6.22
N ALA A 17 10.86 20.50 -4.93
CA ALA A 17 10.24 19.32 -4.32
C ALA A 17 8.86 19.04 -4.94
N MET A 18 8.09 20.09 -5.24
CA MET A 18 6.79 19.94 -5.90
C MET A 18 6.91 19.38 -7.32
N GLU A 19 7.92 19.78 -8.09
CA GLU A 19 8.18 19.19 -9.41
C GLU A 19 8.53 17.70 -9.29
N ARG A 20 9.38 17.33 -8.32
CA ARG A 20 9.65 15.91 -8.04
C ARG A 20 8.40 15.14 -7.64
N ILE A 21 7.56 15.69 -6.75
CA ILE A 21 6.31 15.05 -6.31
C ILE A 21 5.38 14.78 -7.49
N ARG A 22 5.16 15.77 -8.35
CA ARG A 22 4.29 15.66 -9.55
C ARG A 22 4.78 14.59 -10.52
N SER A 23 6.09 14.47 -10.71
CA SER A 23 6.69 13.53 -11.66
C SER A 23 6.67 12.06 -11.20
N LYS A 24 6.42 11.78 -9.90
CA LYS A 24 6.50 10.42 -9.36
C LYS A 24 5.28 9.59 -9.72
N ARG A 25 5.54 8.34 -10.10
CA ARG A 25 4.53 7.33 -10.40
C ARG A 25 4.34 6.41 -9.19
N VAL A 26 3.14 6.38 -8.67
CA VAL A 26 2.78 5.56 -7.49
C VAL A 26 1.75 4.52 -7.86
N ILE A 27 1.92 3.28 -7.40
CA ILE A 27 0.89 2.24 -7.46
C ILE A 27 0.50 1.80 -6.06
N ILE A 28 -0.82 1.67 -5.81
CA ILE A 28 -1.38 1.24 -4.53
C ILE A 28 -2.14 -0.06 -4.75
N PHE A 29 -1.75 -1.11 -4.05
CA PHE A 29 -2.43 -2.39 -4.02
C PHE A 29 -3.29 -2.51 -2.76
N GLY A 30 -4.61 -2.66 -2.96
CA GLY A 30 -5.63 -2.71 -1.92
C GLY A 30 -6.16 -1.32 -1.55
N LEU A 31 -7.46 -1.08 -1.83
CA LEU A 31 -8.15 0.18 -1.56
C LEU A 31 -9.17 0.04 -0.42
N GLY A 32 -8.78 -0.70 0.60
CA GLY A 32 -9.54 -0.78 1.85
C GLY A 32 -9.45 0.49 2.69
N GLY A 33 -9.62 0.34 4.00
CA GLY A 33 -9.55 1.45 4.95
C GLY A 33 -8.18 2.13 5.02
N VAL A 34 -7.10 1.48 4.59
CA VAL A 34 -5.75 2.07 4.59
C VAL A 34 -5.42 2.67 3.23
N GLY A 35 -5.51 1.88 2.15
CA GLY A 35 -5.07 2.33 0.83
C GLY A 35 -5.89 3.48 0.27
N SER A 36 -7.20 3.56 0.58
CA SER A 36 -8.04 4.67 0.13
C SER A 36 -7.64 6.02 0.76
N TRP A 37 -7.29 6.04 2.03
CA TRP A 37 -6.79 7.25 2.69
C TRP A 37 -5.38 7.62 2.25
N CYS A 38 -4.53 6.61 1.96
CA CYS A 38 -3.22 6.86 1.38
C CYS A 38 -3.33 7.54 0.02
N ALA A 39 -4.21 7.03 -0.86
CA ALA A 39 -4.43 7.58 -2.19
C ALA A 39 -4.90 9.05 -2.13
N GLU A 40 -5.89 9.36 -1.26
CA GLU A 40 -6.36 10.75 -1.13
C GLU A 40 -5.27 11.68 -0.62
N CYS A 41 -4.50 11.25 0.39
CA CYS A 41 -3.43 12.05 0.95
C CYS A 41 -2.37 12.36 -0.12
N LEU A 42 -1.94 11.37 -0.90
CA LEU A 42 -0.96 11.55 -1.99
C LEU A 42 -1.44 12.55 -3.05
N VAL A 43 -2.70 12.46 -3.50
CA VAL A 43 -3.25 13.39 -4.48
C VAL A 43 -3.36 14.81 -3.91
N ARG A 44 -3.73 14.96 -2.63
CA ARG A 44 -3.77 16.26 -1.94
C ARG A 44 -2.38 16.88 -1.76
N GLU A 45 -1.33 16.08 -1.71
CA GLU A 45 0.05 16.51 -1.58
C GLU A 45 0.74 16.74 -2.93
N GLY A 46 0.06 16.45 -4.05
CA GLY A 46 0.51 16.80 -5.40
C GLY A 46 1.01 15.66 -6.27
N ILE A 47 0.84 14.39 -5.85
CA ILE A 47 1.08 13.24 -6.74
C ILE A 47 0.06 13.30 -7.88
N GLU A 48 0.55 13.33 -9.12
CA GLU A 48 -0.28 13.41 -10.33
C GLU A 48 -0.42 12.05 -11.06
N HIS A 49 0.51 11.12 -10.88
CA HIS A 49 0.48 9.82 -11.54
C HIS A 49 0.22 8.69 -10.53
N LEU A 50 -1.02 8.23 -10.46
CA LEU A 50 -1.45 7.24 -9.46
C LEU A 50 -2.19 6.08 -10.11
N THR A 51 -1.77 4.85 -9.80
CA THR A 51 -2.48 3.63 -10.20
C THR A 51 -3.12 2.99 -8.98
N LEU A 52 -4.42 2.74 -9.08
CA LEU A 52 -5.27 2.16 -8.05
C LEU A 52 -5.59 0.70 -8.41
N VAL A 53 -5.28 -0.24 -7.52
CA VAL A 53 -5.52 -1.67 -7.76
C VAL A 53 -6.37 -2.26 -6.64
N ASP A 54 -7.57 -2.70 -6.96
CA ASP A 54 -8.48 -3.43 -6.07
C ASP A 54 -9.54 -4.14 -6.91
N SER A 55 -9.90 -5.38 -6.59
CA SER A 55 -10.90 -6.14 -7.35
C SER A 55 -12.32 -5.94 -6.85
N ASP A 56 -12.50 -5.41 -5.65
CA ASP A 56 -13.77 -5.39 -4.95
C ASP A 56 -14.70 -4.26 -5.41
N VAL A 57 -15.97 -4.44 -5.08
CA VAL A 57 -17.00 -3.38 -5.10
C VAL A 57 -17.20 -2.82 -3.69
N VAL A 58 -17.75 -1.61 -3.63
CA VAL A 58 -18.11 -0.96 -2.35
C VAL A 58 -19.31 -1.69 -1.73
N CYS A 59 -19.13 -2.13 -0.48
CA CYS A 59 -20.18 -2.76 0.32
C CYS A 59 -20.63 -1.83 1.47
N VAL A 60 -21.83 -2.06 2.02
CA VAL A 60 -22.37 -1.28 3.15
C VAL A 60 -21.40 -1.27 4.34
N THR A 61 -20.79 -2.42 4.64
CA THR A 61 -19.86 -2.57 5.77
C THR A 61 -18.52 -1.84 5.58
N ASN A 62 -18.27 -1.29 4.38
CA ASN A 62 -17.09 -0.48 4.10
C ASN A 62 -17.25 0.98 4.53
N CYS A 63 -18.50 1.47 4.62
CA CYS A 63 -18.82 2.88 4.86
C CYS A 63 -18.25 3.41 6.18
N ASN A 64 -17.99 2.55 7.15
CA ASN A 64 -17.44 2.97 8.44
C ASN A 64 -15.96 3.38 8.39
N ARG A 65 -15.18 3.00 7.32
CA ARG A 65 -13.73 3.22 7.32
C ARG A 65 -13.06 3.42 5.96
N GLN A 66 -13.70 3.02 4.86
CA GLN A 66 -13.13 3.20 3.51
C GLN A 66 -13.60 4.53 2.93
N LEU A 67 -12.66 5.35 2.48
CA LEU A 67 -12.89 6.75 2.12
C LEU A 67 -13.95 6.94 1.03
N MET A 68 -13.89 6.13 -0.03
CA MET A 68 -14.81 6.20 -1.16
C MET A 68 -16.17 5.57 -0.86
N ALA A 69 -16.28 4.81 0.24
CA ALA A 69 -17.50 4.10 0.57
C ALA A 69 -18.53 5.03 1.23
N THR A 70 -19.60 5.30 0.52
CA THR A 70 -20.75 6.08 0.97
C THR A 70 -22.03 5.34 0.56
N THR A 71 -23.18 5.76 1.09
CA THR A 71 -24.48 5.20 0.66
C THR A 71 -24.75 5.38 -0.83
N LYS A 72 -24.08 6.34 -1.50
CA LYS A 72 -24.22 6.62 -2.94
C LYS A 72 -23.31 5.78 -3.82
N THR A 73 -22.25 5.19 -3.26
CA THR A 73 -21.23 4.45 -4.01
C THR A 73 -21.34 2.93 -3.82
N ILE A 74 -22.26 2.45 -2.98
CA ILE A 74 -22.50 1.01 -2.78
C ILE A 74 -22.76 0.32 -4.12
N GLY A 75 -22.07 -0.80 -4.38
CA GLY A 75 -22.13 -1.58 -5.62
C GLY A 75 -21.20 -1.09 -6.73
N GLN A 76 -20.60 0.09 -6.62
CA GLN A 76 -19.60 0.56 -7.58
C GLN A 76 -18.23 -0.12 -7.34
N PRO A 77 -17.42 -0.36 -8.39
CA PRO A 77 -16.02 -0.76 -8.20
C PRO A 77 -15.28 0.23 -7.32
N LYS A 78 -14.53 -0.27 -6.31
CA LYS A 78 -13.80 0.61 -5.38
C LYS A 78 -12.83 1.53 -6.11
N VAL A 79 -12.13 1.02 -7.11
CA VAL A 79 -11.17 1.77 -7.92
C VAL A 79 -11.82 2.96 -8.64
N GLU A 80 -13.02 2.79 -9.19
CA GLU A 80 -13.73 3.84 -9.91
C GLU A 80 -14.35 4.88 -8.96
N ALA A 81 -14.96 4.42 -7.86
CA ALA A 81 -15.50 5.32 -6.84
C ALA A 81 -14.39 6.20 -6.23
N LEU A 82 -13.21 5.64 -5.98
CA LEU A 82 -12.08 6.38 -5.48
C LEU A 82 -11.49 7.32 -6.54
N ARG A 83 -11.30 6.84 -7.77
CA ARG A 83 -10.82 7.66 -8.89
C ARG A 83 -11.68 8.91 -9.10
N THR A 84 -13.00 8.76 -9.15
CA THR A 84 -13.93 9.87 -9.28
C THR A 84 -13.72 10.91 -8.19
N ARG A 85 -13.62 10.49 -6.94
CA ARG A 85 -13.37 11.38 -5.81
C ARG A 85 -12.01 12.10 -5.89
N LEU A 86 -10.97 11.39 -6.31
CA LEU A 86 -9.63 11.97 -6.41
C LEU A 86 -9.52 13.01 -7.53
N LEU A 87 -10.24 12.81 -8.65
CA LEU A 87 -10.31 13.78 -9.74
C LEU A 87 -11.11 15.04 -9.37
N GLU A 88 -12.02 14.97 -8.37
CA GLU A 88 -12.65 16.18 -7.79
C GLU A 88 -11.64 17.02 -6.99
N ILE A 89 -10.56 16.42 -6.47
CA ILE A 89 -9.49 17.11 -5.74
C ILE A 89 -8.46 17.69 -6.70
N ASN A 90 -7.96 16.86 -7.62
CA ASN A 90 -7.02 17.29 -8.67
C ASN A 90 -7.49 16.79 -10.05
N PRO A 91 -8.21 17.62 -10.81
CA PRO A 91 -8.71 17.24 -12.13
C PRO A 91 -7.62 16.98 -13.17
N GLN A 92 -6.37 17.40 -12.90
CA GLN A 92 -5.23 17.21 -13.81
C GLN A 92 -4.48 15.90 -13.52
N ALA A 93 -4.80 15.18 -12.45
CA ALA A 93 -4.11 13.95 -12.12
C ALA A 93 -4.45 12.84 -13.11
N ASP A 94 -3.41 12.11 -13.53
CA ASP A 94 -3.51 10.89 -14.31
C ASP A 94 -3.71 9.69 -13.36
N ILE A 95 -4.97 9.30 -13.19
CA ILE A 95 -5.36 8.24 -12.26
C ILE A 95 -5.87 7.02 -13.02
N ILE A 96 -5.09 5.95 -12.97
CA ILE A 96 -5.44 4.67 -13.59
C ILE A 96 -6.17 3.80 -12.57
N ALA A 97 -7.38 3.34 -12.89
CA ALA A 97 -8.20 2.47 -12.06
C ALA A 97 -8.17 1.04 -12.63
N LEU A 98 -7.60 0.10 -11.89
CA LEU A 98 -7.49 -1.31 -12.28
C LEU A 98 -8.34 -2.17 -11.35
N GLN A 99 -9.54 -2.57 -11.81
CA GLN A 99 -10.38 -3.51 -11.06
C GLN A 99 -9.81 -4.92 -11.24
N LYS A 100 -8.68 -5.19 -10.60
CA LYS A 100 -7.97 -6.47 -10.64
C LYS A 100 -7.54 -6.91 -9.26
N ASN A 101 -7.50 -8.21 -9.02
CA ASN A 101 -6.84 -8.76 -7.84
C ASN A 101 -5.35 -8.94 -8.13
N TYR A 102 -4.49 -8.57 -7.17
CA TYR A 102 -3.09 -8.96 -7.19
C TYR A 102 -2.94 -10.37 -6.65
N SER A 103 -2.35 -11.25 -7.42
CA SER A 103 -1.94 -12.59 -7.02
C SER A 103 -0.62 -12.95 -7.72
N GLU A 104 -0.07 -14.12 -7.42
CA GLU A 104 1.14 -14.60 -8.12
C GLU A 104 0.90 -14.77 -9.63
N GLU A 105 -0.31 -15.18 -10.03
CA GLU A 105 -0.70 -15.39 -11.42
C GLU A 105 -0.89 -14.07 -12.19
N THR A 106 -1.39 -13.02 -11.53
CA THR A 106 -1.67 -11.71 -12.17
C THR A 106 -0.53 -10.72 -12.01
N ALA A 107 0.51 -11.06 -11.26
CA ALA A 107 1.58 -10.14 -10.90
C ALA A 107 2.31 -9.50 -12.09
N SER A 108 2.38 -10.19 -13.25
CA SER A 108 2.97 -9.64 -14.48
C SER A 108 2.16 -8.53 -15.13
N ASP A 109 0.86 -8.42 -14.80
CA ASP A 109 -0.04 -7.44 -15.41
C ASP A 109 0.24 -6.00 -14.94
N PHE A 110 1.02 -5.83 -13.87
CA PHE A 110 1.14 -4.54 -13.18
C PHE A 110 2.39 -3.76 -13.53
N SER A 111 3.36 -4.33 -14.26
CA SER A 111 4.62 -3.66 -14.68
C SER A 111 5.23 -2.83 -13.54
N ILE A 112 5.43 -3.46 -12.37
CA ILE A 112 5.85 -2.79 -11.12
C ILE A 112 7.14 -1.99 -11.30
N GLU A 113 8.02 -2.42 -12.20
CA GLU A 113 9.28 -1.77 -12.55
C GLU A 113 9.12 -0.35 -13.13
N THR A 114 7.93 0.02 -13.57
CA THR A 114 7.63 1.35 -14.14
C THR A 114 7.22 2.38 -13.10
N TYR A 115 7.10 1.99 -11.84
CA TYR A 115 6.68 2.87 -10.74
C TYR A 115 7.86 3.25 -9.84
N ASP A 116 7.85 4.49 -9.35
CA ASP A 116 8.81 4.96 -8.36
C ASP A 116 8.46 4.47 -6.94
N TYR A 117 7.15 4.31 -6.67
CA TYR A 117 6.65 3.88 -5.37
C TYR A 117 5.59 2.79 -5.49
N VAL A 118 5.75 1.76 -4.68
CA VAL A 118 4.76 0.69 -4.51
C VAL A 118 4.25 0.71 -3.08
N ILE A 119 2.94 0.87 -2.92
CA ILE A 119 2.25 0.85 -1.63
C ILE A 119 1.45 -0.44 -1.51
N ASP A 120 1.77 -1.22 -0.50
CA ASP A 120 1.09 -2.46 -0.17
C ASP A 120 0.12 -2.25 1.00
N ALA A 121 -1.18 -2.22 0.68
CA ALA A 121 -2.28 -2.20 1.63
C ALA A 121 -3.19 -3.44 1.49
N ILE A 122 -2.65 -4.53 0.91
CA ILE A 122 -3.32 -5.83 0.79
C ILE A 122 -3.49 -6.46 2.18
N ASP A 123 -4.60 -7.13 2.40
CA ASP A 123 -4.89 -7.85 3.66
C ASP A 123 -4.73 -9.39 3.55
N SER A 124 -4.63 -9.93 2.34
CA SER A 124 -4.33 -11.34 2.10
C SER A 124 -2.86 -11.64 2.40
N LEU A 125 -2.61 -12.56 3.33
CA LEU A 125 -1.26 -12.97 3.73
C LEU A 125 -0.43 -13.47 2.54
N LYS A 126 -1.03 -14.33 1.70
CA LYS A 126 -0.36 -14.96 0.55
C LYS A 126 0.04 -13.91 -0.48
N ASP A 127 -0.91 -13.08 -0.89
CA ASP A 127 -0.70 -12.11 -1.95
C ASP A 127 0.23 -10.98 -1.52
N LYS A 128 0.13 -10.56 -0.24
CA LYS A 128 1.04 -9.59 0.37
C LYS A 128 2.50 -10.09 0.38
N ILE A 129 2.74 -11.34 0.77
CA ILE A 129 4.09 -11.93 0.72
C ILE A 129 4.58 -12.01 -0.73
N SER A 130 3.72 -12.45 -1.67
CA SER A 130 4.06 -12.52 -3.09
C SER A 130 4.46 -11.15 -3.64
N LEU A 131 3.69 -10.09 -3.33
CA LEU A 131 4.00 -8.71 -3.75
C LEU A 131 5.35 -8.25 -3.20
N ILE A 132 5.61 -8.45 -1.92
CA ILE A 132 6.87 -8.07 -1.26
C ILE A 132 8.06 -8.79 -1.92
N ILE A 133 7.96 -10.10 -2.06
CA ILE A 133 9.06 -10.90 -2.63
C ILE A 133 9.31 -10.49 -4.07
N ARG A 134 8.26 -10.37 -4.89
CA ARG A 134 8.41 -9.97 -6.30
C ARG A 134 9.02 -8.58 -6.44
N THR A 135 8.54 -7.61 -5.67
CA THR A 135 8.99 -6.22 -5.76
C THR A 135 10.41 -6.02 -5.23
N LEU A 136 10.79 -6.74 -4.17
CA LEU A 136 12.04 -6.51 -3.45
C LEU A 136 13.11 -7.60 -3.68
N SER A 137 12.86 -8.58 -4.56
CA SER A 137 13.85 -9.59 -4.92
C SER A 137 14.62 -9.17 -6.16
N ASN A 138 15.92 -9.38 -6.15
CA ASN A 138 16.80 -9.15 -7.31
C ASN A 138 16.74 -10.31 -8.35
N SER A 139 15.77 -11.24 -8.21
CA SER A 139 15.68 -12.38 -9.12
C SER A 139 14.92 -12.01 -10.39
N PRO A 140 15.47 -12.31 -11.59
CA PRO A 140 14.70 -12.29 -12.83
C PRO A 140 13.54 -13.28 -12.75
N LEU A 141 12.45 -12.98 -13.44
CA LEU A 141 11.26 -13.81 -13.51
C LEU A 141 11.62 -15.27 -13.86
N LYS A 142 10.97 -16.25 -13.22
CA LYS A 142 11.01 -17.64 -13.63
C LYS A 142 10.57 -17.75 -15.09
N GLY A 143 11.52 -17.90 -15.99
CA GLY A 143 11.29 -18.01 -17.44
C GLY A 143 12.56 -17.99 -18.28
N GLU A 144 13.67 -17.49 -17.72
CA GLU A 144 14.97 -17.54 -18.41
C GLU A 144 15.96 -18.38 -17.61
N ASN A 145 16.27 -19.54 -18.20
CA ASN A 145 17.30 -20.54 -17.87
C ASN A 145 18.10 -20.35 -16.57
N GLN A 146 17.79 -21.21 -15.59
CA GLN A 146 18.64 -21.48 -14.43
C GLN A 146 20.03 -21.93 -14.90
N ARG A 147 21.01 -21.04 -14.79
CA ARG A 147 22.39 -21.45 -14.60
C ARG A 147 22.74 -21.24 -13.13
N SER A 148 23.23 -22.33 -12.53
CA SER A 148 23.60 -22.48 -11.14
C SER A 148 24.34 -21.27 -10.54
N ALA A 149 23.75 -20.64 -9.51
CA ALA A 149 24.48 -19.73 -8.64
C ALA A 149 25.21 -20.56 -7.58
N THR A 150 26.49 -20.72 -7.78
CA THR A 150 27.46 -21.07 -6.74
C THR A 150 27.63 -19.86 -5.80
N GLU A 151 27.76 -20.17 -4.50
CA GLU A 151 28.03 -19.22 -3.42
C GLU A 151 29.02 -18.13 -3.84
N VAL A 152 28.59 -16.86 -3.76
CA VAL A 152 29.45 -15.71 -3.92
C VAL A 152 29.28 -14.79 -2.71
N GLU A 153 30.42 -14.48 -2.12
CA GLU A 153 30.71 -13.72 -0.92
C GLU A 153 29.91 -12.43 -0.73
N ALA A 154 29.54 -12.20 0.53
CA ALA A 154 28.78 -11.07 1.04
C ALA A 154 29.59 -9.77 1.12
N ASN A 155 30.29 -9.36 0.06
CA ASN A 155 30.89 -8.03 0.00
C ASN A 155 31.02 -7.55 -1.45
N SER A 156 30.43 -6.36 -1.70
CA SER A 156 30.52 -5.59 -2.94
C SER A 156 29.83 -6.19 -4.18
N LEU A 157 28.52 -5.99 -4.28
CA LEU A 157 27.85 -6.04 -5.58
C LEU A 157 27.42 -4.62 -6.00
N PRO A 158 27.67 -4.22 -7.26
CA PRO A 158 27.21 -2.94 -7.78
C PRO A 158 25.68 -2.94 -7.82
N LEU A 159 25.07 -1.84 -7.33
CA LEU A 159 23.66 -1.53 -7.39
C LEU A 159 23.19 -1.34 -8.84
N ARG A 160 22.97 -2.42 -9.57
CA ARG A 160 22.29 -2.41 -10.89
C ARG A 160 21.88 -3.82 -11.30
N GLU A 161 20.59 -4.11 -11.05
CA GLU A 161 19.71 -4.99 -11.84
C GLU A 161 18.40 -5.33 -11.10
N GLY A 162 17.92 -4.46 -10.22
CA GLY A 162 16.61 -4.59 -9.57
C GLY A 162 15.80 -3.32 -9.71
N TRP A 163 14.51 -3.41 -9.52
CA TRP A 163 13.65 -2.23 -9.42
C TRP A 163 14.19 -1.21 -8.41
N GLY A 164 14.45 0.02 -8.89
CA GLY A 164 15.08 1.09 -8.10
C GLY A 164 14.12 1.89 -7.21
N GLY A 165 12.82 1.60 -7.26
CA GLY A 165 11.81 2.33 -6.51
C GLY A 165 11.74 1.98 -5.03
N SER A 166 10.88 2.70 -4.29
CA SER A 166 10.65 2.53 -2.85
C SER A 166 9.37 1.74 -2.58
N PHE A 167 9.40 0.88 -1.58
CA PHE A 167 8.29 0.01 -1.18
C PHE A 167 7.89 0.28 0.28
N PHE A 168 6.61 0.56 0.51
CA PHE A 168 6.04 0.73 1.84
C PHE A 168 4.82 -0.18 2.03
N SER A 169 4.68 -0.75 3.23
CA SER A 169 3.62 -1.71 3.52
C SER A 169 2.84 -1.36 4.77
N SER A 170 1.53 -1.59 4.75
CA SER A 170 0.69 -1.56 5.93
C SER A 170 0.64 -2.92 6.59
N MET A 171 0.84 -2.96 7.90
CA MET A 171 0.52 -4.14 8.70
C MET A 171 -0.95 -4.11 9.15
N GLY A 172 -1.34 -4.92 10.15
CA GLY A 172 -2.72 -5.04 10.58
C GLY A 172 -3.26 -3.78 11.27
N ALA A 173 -4.23 -3.10 10.65
CA ALA A 173 -4.90 -1.92 11.21
C ALA A 173 -6.21 -2.24 11.94
N ALA A 174 -6.73 -3.47 11.85
CA ALA A 174 -7.95 -3.90 12.52
C ALA A 174 -7.73 -4.17 14.02
N LEU A 175 -8.83 -4.16 14.79
CA LEU A 175 -8.82 -4.47 16.23
C LEU A 175 -7.95 -3.52 17.07
N ARG A 176 -7.87 -2.25 16.68
CA ARG A 176 -7.10 -1.18 17.30
C ARG A 176 -8.00 0.02 17.56
N ILE A 177 -7.72 0.76 18.63
CA ILE A 177 -8.42 2.00 19.00
C ILE A 177 -7.48 3.15 19.36
N ASP A 178 -6.25 2.86 19.76
CA ASP A 178 -5.29 3.87 20.20
C ASP A 178 -4.43 4.40 19.04
N PRO A 179 -4.69 5.61 18.51
CA PRO A 179 -3.93 6.19 17.42
C PRO A 179 -2.49 6.52 17.81
N THR A 180 -2.21 6.71 19.11
CA THR A 180 -0.88 7.08 19.62
C THR A 180 0.11 5.91 19.57
N LYS A 181 -0.38 4.70 19.30
CA LYS A 181 0.43 3.48 19.18
C LYS A 181 0.84 3.16 17.73
N VAL A 182 0.40 3.95 16.77
CA VAL A 182 0.83 3.78 15.36
C VAL A 182 2.30 4.16 15.23
N ARG A 183 3.07 3.32 14.56
CA ARG A 183 4.53 3.43 14.39
C ARG A 183 4.95 3.06 12.96
N VAL A 184 6.12 3.54 12.60
CA VAL A 184 6.85 3.12 11.40
C VAL A 184 8.07 2.34 11.84
N SER A 185 8.25 1.15 11.31
CA SER A 185 9.42 0.29 11.60
C SER A 185 9.84 -0.48 10.36
N GLU A 186 11.11 -0.87 10.32
CA GLU A 186 11.56 -1.89 9.37
C GLU A 186 10.85 -3.22 9.67
N PHE A 187 10.45 -3.95 8.62
CA PHE A 187 9.57 -5.12 8.71
C PHE A 187 10.00 -6.16 9.74
N TRP A 188 11.30 -6.50 9.81
CA TRP A 188 11.80 -7.50 10.75
C TRP A 188 11.81 -7.01 12.20
N LYS A 189 11.72 -5.70 12.42
CA LYS A 189 11.68 -5.06 13.74
C LYS A 189 10.25 -4.81 14.24
N VAL A 190 9.22 -5.02 13.41
CA VAL A 190 7.81 -4.87 13.82
C VAL A 190 7.48 -5.81 14.97
N LYS A 191 6.95 -5.26 16.07
CA LYS A 191 6.52 -6.00 17.27
C LYS A 191 5.02 -5.83 17.50
N GLY A 192 4.39 -6.82 18.16
CA GLY A 192 2.99 -6.75 18.56
C GLY A 192 1.96 -6.84 17.43
N ASP A 193 2.38 -7.08 16.19
CA ASP A 193 1.49 -7.20 15.05
C ASP A 193 1.36 -8.67 14.59
N PRO A 194 0.15 -9.28 14.68
CA PRO A 194 -0.06 -10.66 14.30
C PRO A 194 0.14 -10.94 12.80
N LEU A 195 -0.21 -9.96 11.93
CA LEU A 195 -0.02 -10.11 10.48
C LEU A 195 1.47 -10.18 10.15
N ALA A 196 2.27 -9.23 10.68
CA ALA A 196 3.72 -9.24 10.49
C ALA A 196 4.37 -10.52 11.06
N ALA A 197 3.89 -11.01 12.20
CA ALA A 197 4.38 -12.27 12.80
C ALA A 197 4.07 -13.46 11.89
N ALA A 198 2.84 -13.57 11.36
CA ALA A 198 2.43 -14.62 10.45
C ALA A 198 3.23 -14.58 9.13
N MET A 199 3.43 -13.37 8.57
CA MET A 199 4.26 -13.18 7.37
C MET A 199 5.69 -13.65 7.59
N ARG A 200 6.35 -13.22 8.67
CA ARG A 200 7.72 -13.67 9.00
C ARG A 200 7.82 -15.18 9.20
N SER A 201 6.81 -15.79 9.82
CA SER A 201 6.73 -17.25 9.99
C SER A 201 6.62 -17.96 8.64
N ALA A 202 5.73 -17.50 7.77
CA ALA A 202 5.55 -18.05 6.42
C ALA A 202 6.83 -17.87 5.57
N MET A 203 7.43 -16.69 5.58
CA MET A 203 8.68 -16.42 4.86
C MET A 203 9.83 -17.34 5.30
N ARG A 204 9.99 -17.57 6.61
CA ARG A 204 11.00 -18.52 7.14
C ARG A 204 10.70 -19.95 6.72
N LYS A 205 9.44 -20.39 6.87
CA LYS A 205 9.00 -21.75 6.49
C LYS A 205 9.29 -22.07 5.03
N HIS A 206 9.04 -21.10 4.13
CA HIS A 206 9.21 -21.29 2.69
C HIS A 206 10.56 -20.78 2.17
N LYS A 207 11.47 -20.32 3.06
CA LYS A 207 12.79 -19.76 2.71
C LYS A 207 12.72 -18.62 1.68
N MET A 208 11.66 -17.81 1.75
CA MET A 208 11.44 -16.65 0.87
C MET A 208 11.72 -15.36 1.62
N PHE A 209 12.74 -14.63 1.21
CA PHE A 209 13.15 -13.40 1.86
C PHE A 209 13.28 -12.27 0.83
N PRO A 210 12.80 -11.06 1.14
CA PRO A 210 13.06 -9.90 0.29
C PRO A 210 14.55 -9.57 0.35
N ALA A 211 15.14 -9.22 -0.80
CA ALA A 211 16.56 -8.85 -0.88
C ALA A 211 16.84 -7.47 -0.26
N ARG A 212 15.83 -6.61 -0.13
CA ARG A 212 15.95 -5.27 0.46
C ARG A 212 15.06 -5.14 1.70
N LYS A 213 15.50 -4.32 2.66
CA LYS A 213 14.68 -3.90 3.80
C LYS A 213 13.62 -2.92 3.33
N PHE A 214 12.46 -2.92 4.00
CA PHE A 214 11.38 -2.00 3.74
C PHE A 214 10.70 -1.56 5.03
N LEU A 215 10.04 -0.39 4.97
CA LEU A 215 9.32 0.18 6.10
C LEU A 215 7.85 -0.26 6.09
N CYS A 216 7.33 -0.47 7.32
CA CYS A 216 5.95 -0.81 7.56
C CYS A 216 5.30 0.18 8.52
N VAL A 217 4.05 0.53 8.23
CA VAL A 217 3.16 1.15 9.21
C VAL A 217 2.46 0.04 10.00
N HIS A 218 2.56 0.10 11.32
CA HIS A 218 1.98 -0.89 12.23
C HIS A 218 1.51 -0.22 13.53
N SER A 219 0.83 -0.96 14.40
CA SER A 219 0.51 -0.50 15.76
C SER A 219 1.17 -1.38 16.81
N GLU A 220 1.71 -0.76 17.85
CA GLU A 220 2.21 -1.46 19.05
C GLU A 220 1.08 -1.88 20.01
N GLU A 221 -0.15 -1.40 19.77
CA GLU A 221 -1.32 -1.82 20.54
C GLU A 221 -1.60 -3.30 20.30
N GLN A 222 -1.88 -4.05 21.35
CA GLN A 222 -2.31 -5.45 21.23
C GLN A 222 -3.72 -5.49 20.61
N PRO A 223 -4.00 -6.42 19.67
CA PRO A 223 -5.32 -6.55 19.08
C PRO A 223 -6.39 -6.80 20.14
N LEU A 224 -7.45 -6.00 20.09
CA LEU A 224 -8.62 -6.20 20.93
C LEU A 224 -9.49 -7.36 20.42
N PRO A 225 -10.26 -8.02 21.27
CA PRO A 225 -11.23 -9.02 20.81
C PRO A 225 -12.37 -8.36 20.04
N ASN A 226 -12.93 -9.07 19.04
CA ASN A 226 -14.23 -8.71 18.50
C ASN A 226 -15.29 -8.93 19.59
N LEU A 227 -16.05 -7.89 19.93
CA LEU A 227 -17.12 -7.97 20.94
C LEU A 227 -18.49 -8.22 20.30
N GLY A 228 -18.66 -7.85 19.02
CA GLY A 228 -19.91 -8.04 18.27
C GLY A 228 -19.93 -9.32 17.44
N THR A 229 -21.13 -9.71 17.00
CA THR A 229 -21.33 -10.79 16.04
C THR A 229 -21.10 -10.26 14.64
N ALA A 230 -20.25 -10.91 13.85
CA ALA A 230 -20.05 -10.54 12.45
C ALA A 230 -21.34 -10.80 11.67
N LEU A 231 -21.88 -9.77 11.02
CA LEU A 231 -22.94 -9.95 10.03
C LEU A 231 -22.31 -10.60 8.78
N GLN A 232 -23.02 -11.58 8.19
CA GLN A 232 -22.70 -12.06 6.87
C GLN A 232 -23.06 -10.94 5.88
N ASP A 233 -22.09 -10.11 5.53
CA ASP A 233 -22.25 -9.22 4.40
C ASP A 233 -21.94 -10.00 3.13
N GLY A 234 -22.68 -9.79 2.07
CA GLY A 234 -22.47 -10.47 0.79
C GLY A 234 -21.15 -10.09 0.09
N SER A 235 -20.14 -9.60 0.83
CA SER A 235 -18.81 -9.33 0.30
C SER A 235 -18.14 -10.66 -0.02
N GLN A 236 -17.97 -10.94 -1.31
CA GLN A 236 -17.19 -12.07 -1.82
C GLN A 236 -15.69 -11.81 -1.59
N THR A 237 -15.28 -11.66 -0.35
CA THR A 237 -13.86 -11.70 -0.03
C THR A 237 -13.44 -13.17 -0.02
N PHE A 238 -12.82 -13.60 -1.10
CA PHE A 238 -12.25 -14.94 -1.22
C PHE A 238 -11.43 -15.30 0.02
N ASN A 239 -11.85 -16.33 0.78
CA ASN A 239 -11.13 -16.94 1.90
C ASN A 239 -11.04 -16.15 3.23
N LYS A 240 -11.89 -15.18 3.56
CA LYS A 240 -11.93 -14.65 4.93
C LYS A 240 -12.82 -15.50 5.84
N THR A 241 -12.21 -16.29 6.70
CA THR A 241 -12.88 -17.08 7.75
C THR A 241 -13.39 -16.21 8.91
N ARG A 242 -12.96 -14.96 9.03
CA ARG A 242 -13.36 -14.05 10.12
C ARG A 242 -13.24 -12.57 9.73
N THR A 243 -14.32 -11.82 9.92
CA THR A 243 -14.34 -10.36 9.78
C THR A 243 -13.88 -9.71 11.09
N ASN A 244 -12.89 -8.84 11.03
CA ASN A 244 -12.37 -8.09 12.18
C ASN A 244 -12.99 -6.71 12.26
N GLY A 245 -13.35 -6.28 13.48
CA GLY A 245 -13.77 -4.91 13.77
C GLY A 245 -12.66 -3.91 13.42
N SER A 246 -13.05 -2.74 12.91
CA SER A 246 -12.10 -1.71 12.49
C SER A 246 -12.71 -0.32 12.64
N LEU A 247 -11.87 0.67 12.92
CA LEU A 247 -12.26 2.05 13.11
C LEU A 247 -11.61 2.96 12.05
N ALA A 248 -12.36 3.96 11.58
CA ALA A 248 -11.95 4.85 10.52
C ALA A 248 -10.65 5.60 10.86
N HIS A 249 -10.54 6.18 12.06
CA HIS A 249 -9.36 6.96 12.43
C HIS A 249 -8.07 6.13 12.44
N ILE A 250 -8.12 4.86 12.87
CA ILE A 250 -6.94 3.99 12.85
C ILE A 250 -6.51 3.69 11.42
N THR A 251 -7.44 3.25 10.57
CA THR A 251 -7.12 2.93 9.17
C THR A 251 -6.68 4.17 8.39
N ALA A 252 -7.28 5.34 8.68
CA ALA A 252 -6.89 6.61 8.06
C ALA A 252 -5.46 7.02 8.46
N ILE A 253 -5.10 6.94 9.74
CA ILE A 253 -3.75 7.27 10.21
C ILE A 253 -2.71 6.34 9.55
N PHE A 254 -3.00 5.04 9.41
CA PHE A 254 -2.12 4.13 8.67
C PHE A 254 -1.93 4.60 7.23
N GLY A 255 -3.02 4.93 6.53
CA GLY A 255 -2.98 5.41 5.14
C GLY A 255 -2.22 6.73 4.99
N MET A 256 -2.53 7.71 5.82
CA MET A 256 -1.85 9.02 5.83
C MET A 256 -0.37 8.88 6.18
N THR A 257 -0.02 7.97 7.09
CA THR A 257 1.39 7.70 7.43
C THR A 257 2.15 7.09 6.24
N LEU A 258 1.52 6.18 5.48
CA LEU A 258 2.12 5.63 4.24
C LEU A 258 2.37 6.74 3.21
N ALA A 259 1.39 7.63 3.00
CA ALA A 259 1.56 8.78 2.11
C ALA A 259 2.70 9.69 2.59
N GLY A 260 2.74 9.99 3.89
CA GLY A 260 3.82 10.77 4.49
C GLY A 260 5.21 10.16 4.29
N LEU A 261 5.34 8.82 4.29
CA LEU A 261 6.60 8.14 3.98
C LEU A 261 7.04 8.38 2.52
N VAL A 262 6.10 8.36 1.58
CA VAL A 262 6.39 8.68 0.16
C VAL A 262 6.89 10.11 0.03
N ILE A 263 6.17 11.09 0.59
CA ILE A 263 6.56 12.51 0.50
C ILE A 263 7.90 12.78 1.18
N GLN A 264 8.14 12.18 2.35
CA GLN A 264 9.44 12.30 3.04
C GLN A 264 10.59 11.72 2.21
N ASP A 265 10.36 10.60 1.54
CA ASP A 265 11.38 9.96 0.70
C ASP A 265 11.70 10.82 -0.52
N ILE A 266 10.68 11.36 -1.20
CA ILE A 266 10.86 12.29 -2.33
C ILE A 266 11.63 13.55 -1.89
N ASN A 267 11.29 14.10 -0.72
CA ASN A 267 11.94 15.32 -0.22
C ASN A 267 13.40 15.11 0.18
N LYS A 268 13.80 13.87 0.53
CA LYS A 268 15.21 13.54 0.84
C LYS A 268 16.10 13.32 -0.39
N GLN A 269 15.51 13.22 -1.58
CA GLN A 269 16.23 13.04 -2.85
C GLN A 269 16.78 14.36 -3.44
N SER A 270 16.90 15.40 -2.57
CA SER A 270 17.47 16.70 -2.91
C SER A 270 18.99 16.68 -3.00
#